data_65ed764993970b1cfba14ddd32e5dc30
#
_entry.id   65ed764993970b1cfba14ddd32e5dc30
#
_cell.length_a   1.000
_cell.length_b   1.000
_cell.length_c   1.000
_cell.angle_alpha   90.00
_cell.angle_beta   90.00
_cell.angle_gamma   90.00
#
_symmetry.space_group_name_H-M   'P 1'
#
loop_
_entity.id
_entity.type
_entity.pdbx_description
1 polymer ?
#
loop_
_entity_poly.entity_id
_entity_poly.type
_entity_poly.pdbx_seq_one_letter_code
_entity_poly.pdbx_strand_id
1 'polypeptide(L)'
;MKNSVRAGLAGVLACGVIGAALGIVRDDVGSDDDSTPSKGPYVALGDSYTSGPRVPDRTGIPVGCDRSDRNYPTLVARRLGLDAADFHDASCSGATIADLSAPQSTDDGVNPPQLSALSARTRLVTVGIGGNDIDLIGLIKRCVTAGAVYFATGSGGGNGKTLPGDAPCRGQYVSGDTDEVRQKTDTAGRKLSRTLGEAKRRAPHARVYVVGYPAILPADGHGCRREMDLAPGDVSFLHEKVQQLNAVLRRRAEAAGARYVDTYRPSAGHDACSASATRWIEPLVPASPAASVHPNERGERGMADAVLYAMGA
;
A
#
# COMPACT_ATOMS: atom_id res chain seq x y z
N MET A 1 -72.91 -31.23 61.85
CA MET A 1 -73.75 -32.41 61.53
C MET A 1 -73.19 -33.06 60.28
N LYS A 2 -72.83 -34.34 60.42
CA LYS A 2 -72.62 -35.39 59.39
C LYS A 2 -71.55 -35.18 58.34
N ASN A 3 -70.39 -35.79 58.54
CA ASN A 3 -69.94 -37.12 58.03
C ASN A 3 -70.07 -37.32 56.52
N SER A 4 -68.96 -37.55 55.81
CA SER A 4 -68.68 -38.90 55.36
C SER A 4 -67.33 -38.96 54.64
N VAL A 5 -66.51 -39.89 55.08
CA VAL A 5 -65.31 -40.44 54.50
C VAL A 5 -65.67 -41.28 53.24
N ARG A 6 -64.90 -41.28 52.24
CA ARG A 6 -64.53 -42.54 51.51
C ARG A 6 -63.24 -42.40 50.71
N ALA A 7 -62.36 -43.35 50.95
CA ALA A 7 -61.15 -43.65 50.28
C ALA A 7 -61.34 -44.21 48.85
N GLY A 8 -60.38 -44.13 48.02
CA GLY A 8 -60.34 -44.90 46.77
C GLY A 8 -59.15 -44.70 45.88
N LEU A 9 -58.27 -45.61 45.94
CA LEU A 9 -57.36 -46.20 44.94
C LEU A 9 -56.34 -45.36 44.19
N ALA A 10 -55.14 -45.88 44.35
CA ALA A 10 -53.93 -45.59 43.54
C ALA A 10 -54.09 -45.98 42.07
N GLY A 11 -53.63 -45.14 41.20
CA GLY A 11 -53.38 -45.44 39.80
C GLY A 11 -51.99 -44.89 39.41
N VAL A 12 -51.02 -45.77 39.35
CA VAL A 12 -49.65 -45.44 38.80
C VAL A 12 -49.77 -45.41 37.31
N LEU A 13 -49.64 -44.23 36.72
CA LEU A 13 -49.42 -44.03 35.27
C LEU A 13 -48.02 -43.52 35.07
N ALA A 14 -47.17 -44.44 34.61
CA ALA A 14 -45.81 -44.11 34.13
C ALA A 14 -45.93 -43.37 32.78
N CYS A 15 -45.76 -42.07 32.80
CA CYS A 15 -45.51 -41.28 31.57
C CYS A 15 -44.04 -41.24 31.29
N GLY A 16 -43.65 -41.98 30.27
CA GLY A 16 -42.29 -41.89 29.71
C GLY A 16 -42.03 -40.48 29.16
N VAL A 17 -41.04 -39.83 29.73
CA VAL A 17 -40.50 -38.56 29.19
C VAL A 17 -39.56 -38.94 28.06
N ILE A 18 -40.04 -38.77 26.81
CA ILE A 18 -39.16 -38.78 25.63
C ILE A 18 -38.42 -37.44 25.66
N GLY A 19 -37.20 -37.46 26.14
CA GLY A 19 -36.28 -36.33 26.04
C GLY A 19 -35.84 -36.12 24.57
N ALA A 20 -36.48 -35.21 23.86
CA ALA A 20 -35.96 -34.69 22.63
C ALA A 20 -34.74 -33.84 22.98
N ALA A 21 -33.55 -34.41 22.81
CA ALA A 21 -32.31 -33.65 22.81
C ALA A 21 -32.31 -32.74 21.57
N LEU A 22 -32.75 -31.51 21.70
CA LEU A 22 -32.44 -30.44 20.75
C LEU A 22 -30.93 -30.19 20.84
N GLY A 23 -30.21 -30.81 19.93
CA GLY A 23 -28.81 -30.44 19.66
C GLY A 23 -28.80 -28.99 19.21
N ILE A 24 -28.42 -28.09 20.10
CA ILE A 24 -28.02 -26.76 19.75
C ILE A 24 -26.70 -26.96 18.99
N VAL A 25 -26.78 -26.96 17.66
CA VAL A 25 -25.60 -26.73 16.81
C VAL A 25 -25.18 -25.29 17.17
N ARG A 26 -24.22 -25.15 18.06
CA ARG A 26 -23.42 -23.93 18.15
C ARG A 26 -22.67 -23.87 16.84
N ASP A 27 -23.13 -23.04 15.93
CA ASP A 27 -22.24 -22.46 14.95
C ASP A 27 -21.17 -21.70 15.77
N ASP A 28 -20.05 -22.35 15.97
CA ASP A 28 -18.82 -21.66 16.31
C ASP A 28 -18.52 -20.75 15.12
N VAL A 29 -19.15 -19.57 15.12
CA VAL A 29 -18.59 -18.40 14.43
C VAL A 29 -17.28 -18.16 15.17
N GLY A 30 -16.22 -18.79 14.67
CA GLY A 30 -14.88 -18.51 15.10
C GLY A 30 -14.69 -17.01 14.98
N SER A 31 -14.70 -16.32 16.08
CA SER A 31 -14.06 -15.03 16.20
C SER A 31 -12.60 -15.29 15.89
N ASP A 32 -12.23 -15.13 14.59
CA ASP A 32 -10.85 -15.02 14.21
C ASP A 32 -10.29 -13.90 15.09
N ASP A 33 -9.46 -14.29 16.05
CA ASP A 33 -8.76 -13.38 16.92
C ASP A 33 -7.90 -12.52 16.01
N ASP A 34 -8.38 -11.30 15.71
CA ASP A 34 -7.79 -10.33 14.77
C ASP A 34 -6.39 -9.87 15.23
N SER A 35 -5.93 -10.38 16.37
CA SER A 35 -4.65 -10.08 17.02
C SER A 35 -3.50 -10.96 16.52
N THR A 36 -3.77 -12.11 15.90
CA THR A 36 -2.68 -13.00 15.45
C THR A 36 -2.33 -12.72 13.98
N PRO A 37 -1.06 -12.39 13.66
CA PRO A 37 -0.60 -12.19 12.29
C PRO A 37 -0.89 -13.42 11.42
N SER A 38 -1.36 -13.20 10.18
CA SER A 38 -1.53 -14.31 9.24
C SER A 38 -0.18 -14.92 8.88
N LYS A 39 -0.06 -16.23 8.99
CA LYS A 39 1.15 -16.98 8.61
C LYS A 39 1.16 -17.42 7.13
N GLY A 40 0.42 -16.77 6.24
CA GLY A 40 0.38 -17.06 4.80
C GLY A 40 -0.72 -18.04 4.41
N PRO A 41 -0.84 -18.44 3.11
CA PRO A 41 -0.03 -17.92 2.00
C PRO A 41 -0.19 -16.40 1.78
N TYR A 42 0.93 -15.77 1.52
CA TYR A 42 1.05 -14.32 1.32
C TYR A 42 1.29 -13.99 -0.16
N VAL A 43 0.52 -13.05 -0.71
CA VAL A 43 0.72 -12.51 -2.06
C VAL A 43 0.94 -11.00 -1.98
N ALA A 44 2.05 -10.53 -2.55
CA ALA A 44 2.35 -9.12 -2.70
C ALA A 44 2.00 -8.64 -4.11
N LEU A 45 1.23 -7.56 -4.20
CA LEU A 45 0.81 -6.90 -5.44
C LEU A 45 1.32 -5.47 -5.41
N GLY A 46 1.71 -4.93 -6.56
CA GLY A 46 2.11 -3.54 -6.57
C GLY A 46 2.97 -3.11 -7.75
N ASP A 47 3.48 -1.89 -7.62
CA ASP A 47 4.36 -1.24 -8.57
C ASP A 47 5.84 -1.27 -8.12
N SER A 48 6.63 -0.31 -8.59
CA SER A 48 8.06 -0.22 -8.30
C SER A 48 8.39 0.05 -6.81
N TYR A 49 7.48 0.68 -6.05
CA TYR A 49 7.67 0.86 -4.60
C TYR A 49 7.44 -0.45 -3.83
N THR A 50 6.86 -1.45 -4.48
CA THR A 50 6.70 -2.80 -3.94
C THR A 50 7.79 -3.74 -4.46
N SER A 51 8.18 -3.63 -5.76
CA SER A 51 9.18 -4.52 -6.34
C SER A 51 10.62 -4.20 -5.90
N GLY A 52 10.93 -2.96 -5.51
CA GLY A 52 12.27 -2.53 -5.05
C GLY A 52 13.32 -2.50 -6.16
N PRO A 53 13.08 -1.78 -7.30
CA PRO A 53 13.96 -1.81 -8.44
C PRO A 53 15.37 -1.33 -8.10
N ARG A 54 16.38 -2.08 -8.59
CA ARG A 54 17.83 -1.84 -8.37
C ARG A 54 18.29 -1.98 -6.91
N VAL A 55 17.44 -2.36 -5.98
CA VAL A 55 17.92 -2.87 -4.69
C VAL A 55 18.40 -4.31 -4.94
N PRO A 56 19.67 -4.66 -4.67
CA PRO A 56 20.16 -6.01 -4.96
C PRO A 56 19.64 -7.03 -3.93
N ASP A 57 19.51 -8.32 -4.28
CA ASP A 57 19.68 -8.88 -5.60
C ASP A 57 18.34 -8.96 -6.32
N ARG A 58 18.38 -8.88 -7.67
CA ARG A 58 17.17 -9.03 -8.49
C ARG A 58 16.67 -10.47 -8.49
N THR A 59 15.37 -10.68 -8.41
CA THR A 59 14.73 -11.99 -8.35
C THR A 59 13.44 -12.06 -9.16
N GLY A 60 12.94 -13.28 -9.40
CA GLY A 60 11.64 -13.53 -10.03
C GLY A 60 11.62 -13.38 -11.56
N ILE A 61 10.50 -13.82 -12.16
CA ILE A 61 10.23 -13.79 -13.59
C ILE A 61 8.88 -13.08 -13.81
N PRO A 62 8.77 -12.15 -14.82
CA PRO A 62 9.82 -11.69 -15.72
C PRO A 62 10.85 -10.81 -15.00
N VAL A 63 12.07 -10.84 -15.50
CA VAL A 63 13.19 -10.05 -14.95
C VAL A 63 12.90 -8.54 -15.04
N GLY A 64 12.20 -8.11 -16.07
CA GLY A 64 11.80 -6.71 -16.27
C GLY A 64 10.83 -6.14 -15.22
N CYS A 65 10.31 -6.97 -14.30
CA CYS A 65 9.58 -6.48 -13.12
C CYS A 65 10.49 -5.88 -12.05
N ASP A 66 11.79 -6.08 -12.15
CA ASP A 66 12.78 -5.54 -11.21
C ASP A 66 12.49 -5.85 -9.73
N ARG A 67 12.01 -7.05 -9.43
CA ARG A 67 11.79 -7.47 -8.04
C ARG A 67 13.12 -7.70 -7.34
N SER A 68 13.22 -7.21 -6.11
CA SER A 68 14.37 -7.42 -5.24
C SER A 68 14.09 -8.51 -4.22
N ASP A 69 15.11 -9.30 -3.87
CA ASP A 69 15.04 -10.22 -2.72
C ASP A 69 15.09 -9.47 -1.38
N ARG A 70 15.23 -8.14 -1.40
CA ARG A 70 15.25 -7.24 -0.23
C ARG A 70 14.16 -6.18 -0.29
N ASN A 71 13.16 -6.33 -1.16
CA ASN A 71 11.99 -5.47 -1.14
C ASN A 71 11.13 -5.72 0.11
N TYR A 72 10.27 -4.79 0.47
CA TYR A 72 9.49 -4.91 1.71
C TYR A 72 8.64 -6.20 1.77
N PRO A 73 8.03 -6.70 0.67
CA PRO A 73 7.28 -7.95 0.74
C PRO A 73 8.13 -9.15 1.14
N THR A 74 9.32 -9.26 0.56
CA THR A 74 10.27 -10.33 0.89
C THR A 74 10.73 -10.24 2.35
N LEU A 75 10.98 -9.02 2.83
CA LEU A 75 11.35 -8.80 4.24
C LEU A 75 10.21 -9.16 5.19
N VAL A 76 8.97 -8.82 4.84
CA VAL A 76 7.77 -9.21 5.60
C VAL A 76 7.62 -10.73 5.63
N ALA A 77 7.72 -11.41 4.47
CA ALA A 77 7.63 -12.88 4.38
C ALA A 77 8.67 -13.56 5.27
N ARG A 78 9.92 -13.10 5.23
CA ARG A 78 11.00 -13.62 6.10
C ARG A 78 10.71 -13.41 7.60
N ARG A 79 10.21 -12.25 7.98
CA ARG A 79 9.85 -11.95 9.39
C ARG A 79 8.68 -12.79 9.90
N LEU A 80 7.73 -13.12 9.03
CA LEU A 80 6.62 -14.01 9.33
C LEU A 80 7.02 -15.50 9.32
N GLY A 81 8.25 -15.83 8.91
CA GLY A 81 8.75 -17.19 8.81
C GLY A 81 8.06 -18.00 7.71
N LEU A 82 7.67 -17.36 6.61
CA LEU A 82 7.00 -18.01 5.49
C LEU A 82 8.01 -18.73 4.60
N ASP A 83 7.68 -19.93 4.20
CA ASP A 83 8.44 -20.67 3.20
C ASP A 83 8.21 -20.11 1.79
N ALA A 84 9.11 -20.45 0.85
CA ALA A 84 9.00 -19.99 -0.53
C ALA A 84 7.70 -20.46 -1.23
N ALA A 85 7.08 -21.56 -0.77
CA ALA A 85 5.81 -22.05 -1.29
C ALA A 85 4.60 -21.22 -0.80
N ASP A 86 4.76 -20.50 0.31
CA ASP A 86 3.72 -19.70 0.95
C ASP A 86 3.87 -18.19 0.71
N PHE A 87 4.86 -17.79 -0.09
CA PHE A 87 5.05 -16.40 -0.47
C PHE A 87 5.15 -16.22 -1.99
N HIS A 88 4.37 -15.32 -2.55
CA HIS A 88 4.43 -14.96 -3.96
C HIS A 88 4.44 -13.44 -4.15
N ASP A 89 5.53 -12.93 -4.71
CA ASP A 89 5.64 -11.52 -5.11
C ASP A 89 5.25 -11.38 -6.58
N ALA A 90 4.06 -10.84 -6.84
CA ALA A 90 3.53 -10.56 -8.18
C ALA A 90 3.72 -9.09 -8.59
N SER A 91 4.35 -8.25 -7.74
CA SER A 91 4.59 -6.84 -8.05
C SER A 91 5.46 -6.67 -9.30
N CYS A 92 5.35 -5.52 -9.95
CA CYS A 92 6.13 -5.25 -11.15
C CYS A 92 6.40 -3.75 -11.28
N SER A 93 7.65 -3.39 -11.52
CA SER A 93 8.05 -2.00 -11.76
C SER A 93 7.24 -1.40 -12.91
N GLY A 94 6.77 -0.16 -12.74
CA GLY A 94 5.94 0.53 -13.73
C GLY A 94 4.46 0.14 -13.75
N ALA A 95 4.02 -0.84 -12.94
CA ALA A 95 2.63 -1.27 -12.91
C ALA A 95 1.67 -0.14 -12.53
N THR A 96 0.55 -0.06 -13.24
CA THR A 96 -0.64 0.74 -12.88
C THR A 96 -1.69 -0.16 -12.24
N ILE A 97 -2.77 0.44 -11.73
CA ILE A 97 -3.90 -0.34 -11.18
C ILE A 97 -4.53 -1.25 -12.25
N ALA A 98 -4.44 -0.89 -13.54
CA ALA A 98 -4.94 -1.72 -14.63
C ALA A 98 -4.17 -3.05 -14.75
N ASP A 99 -2.85 -3.03 -14.50
CA ASP A 99 -1.98 -4.19 -14.61
C ASP A 99 -2.22 -5.21 -13.48
N LEU A 100 -2.98 -4.85 -12.46
CA LEU A 100 -3.46 -5.82 -11.48
C LEU A 100 -4.43 -6.82 -12.11
N SER A 101 -5.22 -6.40 -13.11
CA SER A 101 -6.23 -7.23 -13.80
C SER A 101 -5.87 -7.59 -15.25
N ALA A 102 -4.80 -7.01 -15.80
CA ALA A 102 -4.34 -7.24 -17.17
C ALA A 102 -2.84 -7.58 -17.20
N PRO A 103 -2.35 -8.27 -18.26
CA PRO A 103 -0.92 -8.50 -18.44
C PRO A 103 -0.17 -7.17 -18.63
N GLN A 104 1.01 -7.06 -18.02
CA GLN A 104 1.93 -5.94 -18.18
C GLN A 104 3.12 -6.37 -19.03
N SER A 105 3.34 -5.69 -20.15
CA SER A 105 4.56 -5.86 -20.94
C SER A 105 5.73 -5.17 -20.24
N THR A 106 6.88 -5.84 -20.19
CA THR A 106 8.15 -5.34 -19.69
C THR A 106 9.24 -5.52 -20.76
N ASP A 107 10.41 -4.95 -20.54
CA ASP A 107 11.54 -5.10 -21.47
C ASP A 107 11.97 -6.58 -21.63
N ASP A 108 11.77 -7.39 -20.59
CA ASP A 108 12.21 -8.80 -20.54
C ASP A 108 11.03 -9.75 -20.29
N GLY A 109 9.93 -9.57 -21.03
CA GLY A 109 8.77 -10.47 -20.99
C GLY A 109 7.48 -9.83 -20.50
N VAL A 110 6.51 -10.65 -20.19
CA VAL A 110 5.17 -10.23 -19.77
C VAL A 110 4.90 -10.69 -18.36
N ASN A 111 4.56 -9.75 -17.48
CA ASN A 111 4.06 -10.07 -16.16
C ASN A 111 2.56 -10.42 -16.29
N PRO A 112 2.12 -11.59 -15.81
CA PRO A 112 0.70 -11.93 -15.79
C PRO A 112 -0.12 -10.90 -14.97
N PRO A 113 -1.45 -10.85 -15.16
CA PRO A 113 -2.30 -10.06 -14.27
C PRO A 113 -1.99 -10.40 -12.81
N GLN A 114 -1.58 -9.42 -12.01
CA GLN A 114 -1.10 -9.68 -10.66
C GLN A 114 -2.16 -10.37 -9.78
N LEU A 115 -3.45 -10.06 -9.98
CA LEU A 115 -4.56 -10.72 -9.28
C LEU A 115 -4.68 -12.22 -9.60
N SER A 116 -4.04 -12.73 -10.66
CA SER A 116 -4.03 -14.16 -10.95
C SER A 116 -3.24 -14.98 -9.94
N ALA A 117 -2.36 -14.34 -9.17
CA ALA A 117 -1.64 -14.97 -8.06
C ALA A 117 -2.52 -15.25 -6.84
N LEU A 118 -3.70 -14.64 -6.74
CA LEU A 118 -4.64 -14.83 -5.64
C LEU A 118 -5.45 -16.11 -5.79
N SER A 119 -5.74 -16.75 -4.67
CA SER A 119 -6.60 -17.94 -4.61
C SER A 119 -7.39 -17.96 -3.30
N ALA A 120 -8.35 -18.87 -3.19
CA ALA A 120 -9.10 -19.09 -1.94
C ALA A 120 -8.22 -19.52 -0.74
N ARG A 121 -6.99 -20.01 -1.02
CA ARG A 121 -6.00 -20.35 0.02
C ARG A 121 -5.22 -19.13 0.51
N THR A 122 -5.18 -18.03 -0.23
CA THR A 122 -4.45 -16.81 0.16
C THR A 122 -5.00 -16.28 1.49
N ARG A 123 -4.12 -15.94 2.43
CA ARG A 123 -4.45 -15.44 3.76
C ARG A 123 -3.98 -14.02 4.00
N LEU A 124 -2.97 -13.59 3.27
CA LEU A 124 -2.37 -12.28 3.40
C LEU A 124 -2.16 -11.67 2.01
N VAL A 125 -2.58 -10.41 1.84
CA VAL A 125 -2.35 -9.64 0.61
C VAL A 125 -1.85 -8.25 0.98
N THR A 126 -0.76 -7.81 0.38
CA THR A 126 -0.37 -6.40 0.36
C THR A 126 -0.54 -5.82 -1.04
N VAL A 127 -0.96 -4.56 -1.14
CA VAL A 127 -1.17 -3.85 -2.41
C VAL A 127 -0.55 -2.45 -2.30
N GLY A 128 0.59 -2.23 -2.95
CA GLY A 128 1.25 -0.91 -3.05
C GLY A 128 1.21 -0.43 -4.50
N ILE A 129 0.23 0.44 -4.86
CA ILE A 129 -0.09 0.78 -6.25
C ILE A 129 -0.72 2.16 -6.39
N GLY A 130 -0.60 2.78 -7.55
CA GLY A 130 -1.31 4.00 -7.92
C GLY A 130 -0.40 5.19 -8.28
N GLY A 131 0.89 5.12 -7.95
CA GLY A 131 1.86 6.15 -8.31
C GLY A 131 2.00 6.31 -9.82
N ASN A 132 2.00 5.22 -10.57
CA ASN A 132 2.07 5.26 -12.03
C ASN A 132 0.75 5.71 -12.67
N ASP A 133 -0.40 5.50 -12.04
CA ASP A 133 -1.68 6.03 -12.54
C ASP A 133 -1.73 7.56 -12.56
N ILE A 134 -0.97 8.22 -11.69
CA ILE A 134 -0.83 9.68 -11.66
C ILE A 134 0.47 10.18 -12.32
N ASP A 135 1.27 9.25 -12.86
CA ASP A 135 2.61 9.54 -13.44
C ASP A 135 3.52 10.29 -12.44
N LEU A 136 3.57 9.81 -11.19
CA LEU A 136 4.26 10.49 -10.09
C LEU A 136 5.75 10.75 -10.38
N ILE A 137 6.47 9.75 -10.88
CA ILE A 137 7.90 9.87 -11.18
C ILE A 137 8.13 10.81 -12.38
N GLY A 138 7.29 10.71 -13.41
CA GLY A 138 7.31 11.64 -14.55
C GLY A 138 7.01 13.08 -14.11
N LEU A 139 6.04 13.27 -13.23
CA LEU A 139 5.72 14.58 -12.64
C LEU A 139 6.93 15.17 -11.91
N ILE A 140 7.58 14.38 -11.04
CA ILE A 140 8.78 14.83 -10.30
C ILE A 140 9.90 15.21 -11.28
N LYS A 141 10.18 14.38 -12.29
CA LYS A 141 11.23 14.67 -13.31
C LYS A 141 10.94 15.96 -14.07
N ARG A 142 9.68 16.22 -14.46
CA ARG A 142 9.31 17.47 -15.12
C ARG A 142 9.47 18.68 -14.20
N CYS A 143 9.12 18.55 -12.91
CA CYS A 143 9.33 19.62 -11.94
C CYS A 143 10.82 19.91 -11.68
N VAL A 144 11.69 18.89 -11.72
CA VAL A 144 13.14 19.08 -11.68
C VAL A 144 13.63 19.87 -12.89
N THR A 145 13.18 19.51 -14.09
CA THR A 145 13.53 20.27 -15.31
C THR A 145 13.08 21.73 -15.20
N ALA A 146 11.86 21.99 -14.71
CA ALA A 146 11.37 23.36 -14.50
C ALA A 146 12.16 24.11 -13.42
N GLY A 147 12.57 23.43 -12.35
CA GLY A 147 13.41 23.96 -11.28
C GLY A 147 14.81 24.34 -11.78
N ALA A 148 15.43 23.49 -12.60
CA ALA A 148 16.73 23.77 -13.22
C ALA A 148 16.67 25.07 -14.06
N VAL A 149 15.62 25.25 -14.88
CA VAL A 149 15.40 26.49 -15.64
C VAL A 149 15.18 27.69 -14.72
N TYR A 150 14.36 27.53 -13.68
CA TYR A 150 14.08 28.56 -12.68
C TYR A 150 15.37 29.09 -12.01
N PHE A 151 16.28 28.20 -11.62
CA PHE A 151 17.55 28.61 -11.03
C PHE A 151 18.52 29.22 -12.05
N ALA A 152 18.55 28.71 -13.30
CA ALA A 152 19.41 29.21 -14.36
C ALA A 152 19.03 30.63 -14.81
N THR A 153 17.74 30.99 -14.77
CA THR A 153 17.25 32.32 -15.18
C THR A 153 17.29 33.36 -14.07
N GLY A 154 17.77 33.00 -12.88
CA GLY A 154 17.84 33.91 -11.74
C GLY A 154 16.48 34.27 -11.14
N SER A 155 15.42 33.59 -11.57
CA SER A 155 14.06 33.80 -11.02
C SER A 155 13.96 33.35 -9.56
N GLY A 156 14.94 32.57 -9.07
CA GLY A 156 15.11 32.16 -7.67
C GLY A 156 15.81 33.24 -6.85
N GLY A 157 15.22 34.42 -6.67
CA GLY A 157 15.78 35.51 -5.87
C GLY A 157 16.08 35.05 -4.44
N GLY A 158 17.37 35.09 -4.07
CA GLY A 158 17.83 34.75 -2.74
C GLY A 158 17.18 35.60 -1.66
N ASN A 159 16.54 34.95 -0.71
CA ASN A 159 16.29 35.38 0.67
C ASN A 159 15.25 34.51 1.39
N GLY A 160 15.04 33.25 0.99
CA GLY A 160 14.26 32.28 1.78
C GLY A 160 12.76 32.54 1.93
N LYS A 161 12.20 33.50 1.19
CA LYS A 161 10.75 33.72 1.13
C LYS A 161 10.20 33.12 -0.16
N THR A 162 9.25 32.22 -0.02
CA THR A 162 8.42 31.73 -1.13
C THR A 162 7.65 32.91 -1.75
N LEU A 163 8.05 33.33 -2.93
CA LEU A 163 7.36 34.35 -3.70
C LEU A 163 6.32 33.69 -4.63
N PRO A 164 5.22 34.38 -5.01
CA PRO A 164 4.39 33.94 -6.11
C PRO A 164 5.28 33.78 -7.36
N GLY A 165 5.46 32.55 -7.83
CA GLY A 165 6.40 32.20 -8.90
C GLY A 165 7.44 31.14 -8.53
N ASP A 166 7.60 30.80 -7.25
CA ASP A 166 8.55 29.78 -6.78
C ASP A 166 8.10 28.34 -7.06
N ALA A 167 7.05 28.15 -7.86
CA ALA A 167 6.50 26.87 -8.26
C ALA A 167 6.27 26.80 -9.79
N PRO A 168 7.33 26.86 -10.62
CA PRO A 168 7.21 26.90 -12.07
C PRO A 168 6.57 25.65 -12.68
N CYS A 169 6.71 24.51 -12.02
CA CYS A 169 6.09 23.25 -12.45
C CYS A 169 4.61 23.20 -12.07
N ARG A 170 4.23 23.62 -10.86
CA ARG A 170 2.84 23.61 -10.39
C ARG A 170 1.91 24.30 -11.38
N GLY A 171 2.32 25.44 -11.96
CA GLY A 171 1.52 26.20 -12.92
C GLY A 171 1.18 25.44 -14.22
N GLN A 172 1.89 24.35 -14.52
CA GLN A 172 1.60 23.49 -15.67
C GLN A 172 0.44 22.51 -15.41
N TYR A 173 0.10 22.26 -14.15
CA TYR A 173 -0.89 21.25 -13.72
C TYR A 173 -2.09 21.84 -12.98
N VAL A 174 -1.94 23.05 -12.46
CA VAL A 174 -2.98 23.73 -11.68
C VAL A 174 -3.29 25.07 -12.31
N SER A 175 -4.53 25.23 -12.79
CA SER A 175 -5.04 26.48 -13.38
C SER A 175 -6.47 26.73 -12.89
N GLY A 176 -6.68 27.86 -12.20
CA GLY A 176 -7.96 28.14 -11.55
C GLY A 176 -8.36 27.00 -10.60
N ASP A 177 -9.56 26.47 -10.78
CA ASP A 177 -10.10 25.36 -9.98
C ASP A 177 -9.68 23.97 -10.52
N THR A 178 -8.92 23.92 -11.61
CA THR A 178 -8.49 22.66 -12.23
C THR A 178 -7.14 22.22 -11.68
N ASP A 179 -7.08 20.99 -11.19
CA ASP A 179 -5.87 20.30 -10.76
C ASP A 179 -5.83 18.92 -11.42
N GLU A 180 -5.02 18.80 -12.47
CA GLU A 180 -4.94 17.58 -13.29
C GLU A 180 -4.44 16.36 -12.47
N VAL A 181 -3.48 16.59 -11.56
CA VAL A 181 -2.94 15.49 -10.73
C VAL A 181 -3.99 14.98 -9.77
N ARG A 182 -4.79 15.87 -9.19
CA ARG A 182 -5.92 15.51 -8.34
C ARG A 182 -6.97 14.71 -9.11
N GLN A 183 -7.31 15.11 -10.35
CA GLN A 183 -8.26 14.37 -11.18
C GLN A 183 -7.77 12.94 -11.49
N LYS A 184 -6.47 12.79 -11.80
CA LYS A 184 -5.83 11.48 -11.98
C LYS A 184 -5.89 10.66 -10.68
N THR A 185 -5.60 11.28 -9.54
CA THR A 185 -5.66 10.64 -8.21
C THR A 185 -7.07 10.13 -7.88
N ASP A 186 -8.10 10.92 -8.13
CA ASP A 186 -9.49 10.50 -7.92
C ASP A 186 -9.88 9.33 -8.85
N THR A 187 -9.37 9.36 -10.08
CA THR A 187 -9.59 8.27 -11.05
C THR A 187 -8.88 6.99 -10.62
N ALA A 188 -7.63 7.07 -10.17
CA ALA A 188 -6.90 5.96 -9.57
C ALA A 188 -7.66 5.36 -8.38
N GLY A 189 -8.19 6.21 -7.50
CA GLY A 189 -9.01 5.76 -6.37
C GLY A 189 -10.25 4.97 -6.79
N ARG A 190 -10.94 5.37 -7.86
CA ARG A 190 -12.10 4.62 -8.38
C ARG A 190 -11.69 3.26 -8.96
N LYS A 191 -10.56 3.21 -9.68
CA LYS A 191 -10.01 1.94 -10.18
C LYS A 191 -9.64 1.02 -9.02
N LEU A 192 -8.92 1.53 -8.01
CA LEU A 192 -8.51 0.76 -6.83
C LEU A 192 -9.70 0.13 -6.11
N SER A 193 -10.81 0.86 -5.92
CA SER A 193 -12.02 0.30 -5.29
C SER A 193 -12.53 -0.94 -6.00
N ARG A 194 -12.56 -0.94 -7.35
CA ARG A 194 -12.99 -2.10 -8.14
C ARG A 194 -12.02 -3.27 -7.99
N THR A 195 -10.73 -2.98 -8.05
CA THR A 195 -9.67 -3.98 -7.94
C THR A 195 -9.62 -4.64 -6.55
N LEU A 196 -9.81 -3.87 -5.48
CA LEU A 196 -9.91 -4.43 -4.11
C LEU A 196 -11.13 -5.34 -3.96
N GLY A 197 -12.26 -4.98 -4.57
CA GLY A 197 -13.44 -5.86 -4.62
C GLY A 197 -13.16 -7.18 -5.36
N GLU A 198 -12.38 -7.15 -6.45
CA GLU A 198 -11.97 -8.37 -7.14
C GLU A 198 -10.98 -9.20 -6.33
N ALA A 199 -9.99 -8.56 -5.71
CA ALA A 199 -9.04 -9.23 -4.83
C ALA A 199 -9.75 -10.02 -3.72
N LYS A 200 -10.75 -9.41 -3.07
CA LYS A 200 -11.57 -10.07 -2.05
C LYS A 200 -12.38 -11.25 -2.57
N ARG A 201 -12.91 -11.17 -3.79
CA ARG A 201 -13.60 -12.32 -4.39
C ARG A 201 -12.66 -13.50 -4.68
N ARG A 202 -11.42 -13.23 -5.10
CA ARG A 202 -10.41 -14.26 -5.38
C ARG A 202 -9.80 -14.85 -4.12
N ALA A 203 -9.64 -14.04 -3.08
CA ALA A 203 -9.06 -14.40 -1.80
C ALA A 203 -10.00 -14.00 -0.63
N PRO A 204 -11.16 -14.70 -0.48
CA PRO A 204 -12.21 -14.29 0.46
C PRO A 204 -11.79 -14.36 1.94
N HIS A 205 -10.76 -15.14 2.25
CA HIS A 205 -10.24 -15.32 3.60
C HIS A 205 -8.96 -14.51 3.87
N ALA A 206 -8.53 -13.68 2.90
CA ALA A 206 -7.30 -12.92 3.05
C ALA A 206 -7.52 -11.60 3.82
N ARG A 207 -6.59 -11.28 4.72
CA ARG A 207 -6.41 -9.93 5.20
C ARG A 207 -5.71 -9.10 4.13
N VAL A 208 -6.34 -8.01 3.70
CA VAL A 208 -5.81 -7.16 2.63
C VAL A 208 -5.29 -5.85 3.24
N TYR A 209 -4.05 -5.51 2.92
CA TYR A 209 -3.37 -4.31 3.35
C TYR A 209 -3.00 -3.45 2.13
N VAL A 210 -3.49 -2.22 2.07
CA VAL A 210 -3.08 -1.24 1.06
C VAL A 210 -1.93 -0.43 1.62
N VAL A 211 -0.77 -0.53 0.99
CA VAL A 211 0.47 0.11 1.43
C VAL A 211 0.59 1.48 0.76
N GLY A 212 0.68 2.53 1.56
CA GLY A 212 0.87 3.89 1.09
C GLY A 212 2.31 4.16 0.62
N TYR A 213 2.52 5.31 0.00
CA TYR A 213 3.85 5.78 -0.41
C TYR A 213 4.54 6.49 0.77
N PRO A 214 5.85 6.26 0.96
CA PRO A 214 6.64 6.97 1.96
C PRO A 214 6.77 8.47 1.60
N ALA A 215 7.31 9.26 2.51
CA ALA A 215 7.67 10.65 2.26
C ALA A 215 8.77 10.71 1.19
N ILE A 216 8.42 11.20 0.00
CA ILE A 216 9.37 11.32 -1.12
C ILE A 216 10.14 12.63 -1.03
N LEU A 217 9.48 13.69 -0.59
CA LEU A 217 10.01 15.05 -0.48
C LEU A 217 9.67 15.64 0.90
N PRO A 218 10.48 16.61 1.39
CA PRO A 218 10.25 17.24 2.67
C PRO A 218 8.96 18.05 2.71
N ALA A 219 8.35 18.15 3.89
CA ALA A 219 7.09 18.85 4.10
C ALA A 219 7.22 20.37 4.05
N ASP A 220 8.39 20.90 4.44
CA ASP A 220 8.63 22.34 4.59
C ASP A 220 9.05 23.06 3.29
N GLY A 221 9.18 22.32 2.19
CA GLY A 221 9.56 22.87 0.90
C GLY A 221 11.03 23.27 0.77
N HIS A 222 11.85 23.05 1.82
CA HIS A 222 13.23 23.49 1.86
C HIS A 222 14.26 22.35 1.64
N GLY A 223 15.48 22.73 1.35
CA GLY A 223 16.65 21.81 1.36
C GLY A 223 16.77 20.87 0.16
N CYS A 224 15.90 20.97 -0.85
CA CYS A 224 15.84 20.00 -1.96
C CYS A 224 16.58 20.43 -3.23
N ARG A 225 17.13 21.64 -3.28
CA ARG A 225 17.81 22.16 -4.47
C ARG A 225 19.04 21.34 -4.83
N ARG A 226 19.84 20.99 -3.83
CA ARG A 226 21.13 20.30 -4.04
C ARG A 226 20.94 18.87 -4.58
N GLU A 227 19.94 18.16 -4.10
CA GLU A 227 19.69 16.76 -4.40
C GLU A 227 18.77 16.58 -5.63
N MET A 228 17.89 17.55 -5.88
CA MET A 228 16.79 17.37 -6.84
C MET A 228 16.58 18.55 -7.80
N ASP A 229 17.29 19.68 -7.66
CA ASP A 229 17.05 20.91 -8.45
C ASP A 229 15.57 21.38 -8.47
N LEU A 230 14.81 21.10 -7.43
CA LEU A 230 13.40 21.51 -7.31
C LEU A 230 13.28 22.92 -6.75
N ALA A 231 12.45 23.75 -7.37
CA ALA A 231 12.05 25.03 -6.81
C ALA A 231 11.23 24.83 -5.51
N PRO A 232 11.37 25.70 -4.48
CA PRO A 232 10.75 25.51 -3.16
C PRO A 232 9.24 25.27 -3.20
N GLY A 233 8.51 26.04 -4.01
CA GLY A 233 7.07 25.88 -4.16
C GLY A 233 6.68 24.58 -4.89
N ASP A 234 7.55 24.05 -5.77
CA ASP A 234 7.32 22.77 -6.43
C ASP A 234 7.60 21.59 -5.47
N VAL A 235 8.52 21.72 -4.52
CA VAL A 235 8.69 20.72 -3.44
C VAL A 235 7.40 20.58 -2.66
N SER A 236 6.82 21.72 -2.21
CA SER A 236 5.55 21.75 -1.48
C SER A 236 4.39 21.17 -2.32
N PHE A 237 4.34 21.53 -3.60
CA PHE A 237 3.34 21.00 -4.54
C PHE A 237 3.41 19.47 -4.67
N LEU A 238 4.60 18.95 -4.93
CA LEU A 238 4.81 17.51 -5.09
C LEU A 238 4.55 16.75 -3.79
N HIS A 239 4.99 17.30 -2.65
CA HIS A 239 4.67 16.77 -1.32
C HIS A 239 3.15 16.66 -1.12
N GLU A 240 2.39 17.71 -1.44
CA GLU A 240 0.93 17.70 -1.37
C GLU A 240 0.33 16.59 -2.24
N LYS A 241 0.87 16.35 -3.46
CA LYS A 241 0.34 15.30 -4.36
C LYS A 241 0.56 13.90 -3.79
N VAL A 242 1.68 13.61 -3.16
CA VAL A 242 1.90 12.34 -2.46
C VAL A 242 0.93 12.17 -1.29
N GLN A 243 0.70 13.23 -0.51
CA GLN A 243 -0.28 13.23 0.57
C GLN A 243 -1.71 12.97 0.06
N GLN A 244 -2.10 13.64 -1.05
CA GLN A 244 -3.41 13.44 -1.67
C GLN A 244 -3.59 12.01 -2.17
N LEU A 245 -2.57 11.42 -2.80
CA LEU A 245 -2.59 10.03 -3.22
C LEU A 245 -2.79 9.11 -2.01
N ASN A 246 -1.96 9.23 -0.99
CA ASN A 246 -2.05 8.44 0.24
C ASN A 246 -3.43 8.55 0.92
N ALA A 247 -4.01 9.76 0.97
CA ALA A 247 -5.34 9.98 1.51
C ALA A 247 -6.43 9.27 0.69
N VAL A 248 -6.30 9.24 -0.64
CA VAL A 248 -7.23 8.49 -1.51
C VAL A 248 -7.06 6.99 -1.30
N LEU A 249 -5.83 6.48 -1.28
CA LEU A 249 -5.54 5.06 -1.06
C LEU A 249 -6.14 4.60 0.29
N ARG A 250 -5.93 5.36 1.37
CA ARG A 250 -6.49 5.08 2.69
C ARG A 250 -8.02 4.99 2.65
N ARG A 251 -8.69 6.03 2.14
CA ARG A 251 -10.17 6.03 2.08
C ARG A 251 -10.72 4.85 1.26
N ARG A 252 -10.05 4.47 0.16
CA ARG A 252 -10.48 3.35 -0.67
C ARG A 252 -10.21 2.00 -0.04
N ALA A 253 -9.11 1.85 0.69
CA ALA A 253 -8.82 0.67 1.48
C ALA A 253 -9.90 0.45 2.55
N GLU A 254 -10.14 1.46 3.39
CA GLU A 254 -11.11 1.41 4.48
C GLU A 254 -12.54 1.12 3.96
N ALA A 255 -12.97 1.82 2.89
CA ALA A 255 -14.27 1.59 2.26
C ALA A 255 -14.43 0.18 1.67
N ALA A 256 -13.33 -0.47 1.29
CA ALA A 256 -13.32 -1.86 0.86
C ALA A 256 -13.15 -2.85 2.02
N GLY A 257 -13.06 -2.41 3.29
CA GLY A 257 -12.76 -3.24 4.45
C GLY A 257 -11.36 -3.86 4.37
N ALA A 258 -10.40 -3.18 3.73
CA ALA A 258 -8.98 -3.46 3.81
C ALA A 258 -8.32 -2.51 4.83
N ARG A 259 -7.15 -2.89 5.34
CA ARG A 259 -6.38 -2.02 6.22
C ARG A 259 -5.44 -1.15 5.39
N TYR A 260 -5.23 0.10 5.81
CA TYR A 260 -4.22 0.97 5.24
C TYR A 260 -2.93 0.92 6.06
N VAL A 261 -1.80 0.78 5.40
CA VAL A 261 -0.47 0.84 6.00
C VAL A 261 0.13 2.23 5.76
N ASP A 262 0.36 2.95 6.82
CA ASP A 262 0.99 4.27 6.78
C ASP A 262 2.51 4.14 6.76
N THR A 263 3.11 4.20 5.59
CA THR A 263 4.57 4.26 5.41
C THR A 263 5.08 5.70 5.42
N TYR A 264 4.17 6.68 5.32
CA TYR A 264 4.53 8.09 5.23
C TYR A 264 5.05 8.63 6.57
N ARG A 265 4.31 8.43 7.67
CA ARG A 265 4.71 8.96 8.99
C ARG A 265 6.08 8.45 9.45
N PRO A 266 6.40 7.15 9.39
CA PRO A 266 7.71 6.66 9.82
C PRO A 266 8.86 7.10 8.90
N SER A 267 8.58 7.52 7.66
CA SER A 267 9.59 8.00 6.70
C SER A 267 9.79 9.53 6.71
N ALA A 268 9.06 10.26 7.56
CA ALA A 268 9.23 11.71 7.68
C ALA A 268 10.68 12.05 8.09
N GLY A 269 11.34 12.95 7.33
CA GLY A 269 12.75 13.28 7.54
C GLY A 269 13.74 12.27 6.94
N HIS A 270 13.24 11.28 6.18
CA HIS A 270 14.04 10.29 5.45
C HIS A 270 13.80 10.35 3.93
N ASP A 271 13.31 11.47 3.44
CA ASP A 271 12.99 11.73 2.03
C ASP A 271 14.24 11.85 1.14
N ALA A 272 14.02 12.08 -0.17
CA ALA A 272 15.10 12.17 -1.17
C ALA A 272 16.07 13.35 -0.95
N CYS A 273 15.68 14.35 -0.16
CA CYS A 273 16.47 15.54 0.14
C CYS A 273 17.21 15.44 1.48
N SER A 274 16.97 14.37 2.24
CA SER A 274 17.65 14.07 3.50
C SER A 274 19.09 13.60 3.26
N ALA A 275 19.92 13.62 4.31
CA ALA A 275 21.29 13.15 4.25
C ALA A 275 21.37 11.68 3.77
N SER A 276 22.37 11.36 2.95
CA SER A 276 22.52 10.02 2.35
C SER A 276 22.62 8.89 3.37
N ALA A 277 23.12 9.18 4.57
CA ALA A 277 23.21 8.21 5.67
C ALA A 277 21.86 7.84 6.28
N THR A 278 20.82 8.68 6.14
CA THR A 278 19.52 8.51 6.79
C THR A 278 18.35 8.35 5.83
N ARG A 279 18.49 8.80 4.58
CA ARG A 279 17.40 8.77 3.61
C ARG A 279 16.89 7.36 3.33
N TRP A 280 15.60 7.25 3.09
CA TRP A 280 14.94 6.05 2.60
C TRP A 280 14.73 6.09 1.10
N ILE A 281 14.53 7.30 0.56
CA ILE A 281 14.28 7.53 -0.87
C ILE A 281 15.54 8.11 -1.48
N GLU A 282 16.03 7.50 -2.56
CA GLU A 282 17.15 8.04 -3.31
C GLU A 282 16.72 9.21 -4.20
N PRO A 283 17.59 10.22 -4.39
CA PRO A 283 17.30 11.33 -5.30
C PRO A 283 17.39 10.88 -6.77
N LEU A 284 17.35 11.85 -7.72
CA LEU A 284 17.50 11.56 -9.15
C LEU A 284 18.79 10.85 -9.50
N VAL A 285 19.89 11.19 -8.82
CA VAL A 285 21.17 10.50 -8.90
C VAL A 285 21.35 9.71 -7.59
N PRO A 286 21.04 8.41 -7.59
CA PRO A 286 21.14 7.60 -6.39
C PRO A 286 22.56 7.49 -5.85
N ALA A 287 22.73 7.61 -4.54
CA ALA A 287 23.99 7.36 -3.84
C ALA A 287 24.07 5.93 -3.28
N SER A 288 22.93 5.26 -3.14
CA SER A 288 22.81 3.85 -2.74
C SER A 288 22.07 3.06 -3.82
N PRO A 289 22.24 1.73 -3.88
CA PRO A 289 21.50 0.90 -4.82
C PRO A 289 20.00 1.06 -4.69
N ALA A 290 19.38 1.71 -5.67
CA ALA A 290 17.94 1.89 -5.88
C ALA A 290 17.69 2.56 -7.23
N ALA A 291 16.49 2.52 -7.74
CA ALA A 291 16.10 3.38 -8.85
C ALA A 291 15.95 4.85 -8.37
N SER A 292 16.07 5.81 -9.31
CA SER A 292 15.89 7.23 -9.00
C SER A 292 14.51 7.49 -8.40
N VAL A 293 14.46 8.23 -7.29
CA VAL A 293 13.22 8.59 -6.56
C VAL A 293 12.46 7.35 -6.01
N HIS A 294 13.20 6.28 -5.68
CA HIS A 294 12.63 5.05 -5.13
C HIS A 294 13.27 4.69 -3.78
N PRO A 295 12.63 3.84 -3.01
CA PRO A 295 13.22 3.34 -1.78
C PRO A 295 14.54 2.61 -2.03
N ASN A 296 15.53 2.89 -1.18
CA ASN A 296 16.74 2.08 -1.05
C ASN A 296 16.49 0.96 -0.03
N GLU A 297 17.50 0.13 0.24
CA GLU A 297 17.37 -0.99 1.18
C GLU A 297 16.90 -0.56 2.58
N ARG A 298 17.24 0.66 3.02
CA ARG A 298 16.77 1.22 4.29
C ARG A 298 15.28 1.58 4.22
N GLY A 299 14.86 2.15 3.09
CA GLY A 299 13.46 2.45 2.83
C GLY A 299 12.60 1.20 2.76
N GLU A 300 13.07 0.15 2.09
CA GLU A 300 12.39 -1.14 2.01
C GLU A 300 12.22 -1.79 3.39
N ARG A 301 13.25 -1.72 4.27
CA ARG A 301 13.14 -2.17 5.66
C ARG A 301 12.10 -1.37 6.44
N GLY A 302 12.12 -0.04 6.32
CA GLY A 302 11.15 0.81 7.02
C GLY A 302 9.72 0.58 6.54
N MET A 303 9.52 0.33 5.25
CA MET A 303 8.21 -0.06 4.71
C MET A 303 7.78 -1.43 5.24
N ALA A 304 8.70 -2.41 5.32
CA ALA A 304 8.42 -3.71 5.91
C ALA A 304 8.00 -3.61 7.39
N ASP A 305 8.73 -2.80 8.17
CA ASP A 305 8.41 -2.57 9.58
C ASP A 305 7.02 -1.91 9.75
N ALA A 306 6.65 -0.97 8.87
CA ALA A 306 5.32 -0.37 8.87
C ALA A 306 4.21 -1.39 8.54
N VAL A 307 4.47 -2.31 7.60
CA VAL A 307 3.53 -3.39 7.24
C VAL A 307 3.36 -4.35 8.43
N LEU A 308 4.46 -4.80 9.02
CA LEU A 308 4.42 -5.69 10.20
C LEU A 308 3.70 -5.04 11.38
N TYR A 309 4.00 -3.78 11.67
CA TYR A 309 3.29 -3.02 12.69
C TYR A 309 1.77 -2.97 12.46
N ALA A 310 1.35 -2.72 11.22
CA ALA A 310 -0.07 -2.71 10.86
C ALA A 310 -0.73 -4.09 10.98
N MET A 311 0.07 -5.16 10.92
CA MET A 311 -0.38 -6.55 11.11
C MET A 311 -0.46 -6.95 12.59
N GLY A 312 0.19 -6.20 13.50
CA GLY A 312 0.36 -6.56 14.90
C GLY A 312 1.43 -7.64 15.11
N ALA A 313 2.45 -7.67 14.23
CA ALA A 313 3.52 -8.67 14.22
C ALA A 313 4.84 -8.08 14.76
#